data_f6f4997b812b80b451b5b4459325ef96
#
_entry.id   f6f4997b812b80b451b5b4459325ef96
#
_cell.length_a   1.000
_cell.length_b   1.000
_cell.length_c   1.000
_cell.angle_alpha   90.00
_cell.angle_beta   90.00
_cell.angle_gamma   90.00
#
_symmetry.space_group_name_H-M   'P 1'
#
loop_
_entity.id
_entity.type
_entity.pdbx_description
1 polymer ?
#
loop_
_entity_poly.entity_id
_entity_poly.type
_entity_poly.pdbx_seq_one_letter_code
_entity_poly.pdbx_strand_id
1 'polypeptide(L)'
;MIEKIEARFDEKVDHNIITEYQSCICDLTQHEMVRSLEEFTHHRNFTRLQHCLHVSYYSYLICRKLGLDSRSAARGGLLHDFYFYDSHQVKPEQGNHYFCHPSIALENAAREFTLNEVEKDIIVKHMWPVTKTPPKYRESYVVMMMDKYCAAGEVAKYGNGRIRSRQNLLDLLPQSAVSL
;
A
#
# COMPACT_ATOMS: atom_id res chain seq x y z
N MET A 1 -11.52 -14.85 12.66
CA MET A 1 -10.83 -13.72 13.30
C MET A 1 -10.62 -12.57 12.28
N ILE A 2 -10.13 -12.83 11.08
CA ILE A 2 -9.95 -11.86 9.98
C ILE A 2 -11.28 -11.21 9.60
N GLU A 3 -12.36 -12.00 9.38
CA GLU A 3 -13.70 -11.48 9.04
C GLU A 3 -14.30 -10.57 10.11
N LYS A 4 -14.00 -10.80 11.41
CA LYS A 4 -14.45 -9.91 12.50
C LYS A 4 -13.68 -8.59 12.56
N ILE A 5 -12.44 -8.57 12.09
CA ILE A 5 -11.64 -7.34 12.00
C ILE A 5 -12.11 -6.52 10.78
N GLU A 6 -12.31 -7.17 9.64
CA GLU A 6 -12.85 -6.52 8.43
C GLU A 6 -14.26 -5.97 8.68
N ALA A 7 -15.18 -6.73 9.28
CA ALA A 7 -16.53 -6.26 9.63
C ALA A 7 -16.52 -5.08 10.61
N ARG A 8 -15.53 -4.97 11.49
CA ARG A 8 -15.36 -3.81 12.39
C ARG A 8 -14.86 -2.56 11.68
N PHE A 9 -14.16 -2.72 10.54
CA PHE A 9 -13.75 -1.61 9.68
C PHE A 9 -14.83 -1.22 8.69
N ASP A 10 -15.74 -2.16 8.31
CA ASP A 10 -16.84 -1.92 7.37
C ASP A 10 -18.11 -1.33 8.01
N GLU A 11 -18.33 -1.48 9.33
CA GLU A 11 -19.48 -0.88 10.02
C GLU A 11 -19.26 0.60 10.31
N LYS A 12 -19.79 1.45 9.46
CA LYS A 12 -19.74 2.92 9.45
C LYS A 12 -18.36 3.47 9.02
N VAL A 13 -18.06 3.32 7.76
CA VAL A 13 -17.06 4.19 7.14
C VAL A 13 -17.60 5.61 7.21
N ASP A 14 -17.09 6.39 8.16
CA ASP A 14 -17.43 7.81 8.28
C ASP A 14 -16.93 8.51 7.01
N HIS A 15 -17.85 9.14 6.28
CA HIS A 15 -17.54 9.84 5.03
C HIS A 15 -16.40 10.87 5.22
N ASN A 16 -16.27 11.44 6.41
CA ASN A 16 -15.20 12.37 6.76
C ASN A 16 -13.85 11.66 6.76
N ILE A 17 -13.76 10.42 7.27
CA ILE A 17 -12.52 9.64 7.32
C ILE A 17 -12.03 9.32 5.90
N ILE A 18 -12.95 8.96 4.99
CA ILE A 18 -12.61 8.71 3.59
C ILE A 18 -12.07 9.99 2.94
N THR A 19 -12.77 11.11 3.11
CA THR A 19 -12.36 12.38 2.52
C THR A 19 -11.00 12.84 3.05
N GLU A 20 -10.74 12.69 4.36
CA GLU A 20 -9.43 12.97 4.95
C GLU A 20 -8.34 12.08 4.34
N TYR A 21 -8.59 10.76 4.25
CA TYR A 21 -7.66 9.82 3.63
C TYR A 21 -7.37 10.19 2.17
N GLN A 22 -8.41 10.42 1.37
CA GLN A 22 -8.28 10.83 -0.03
C GLN A 22 -7.43 12.09 -0.19
N SER A 23 -7.60 13.06 0.71
CA SER A 23 -6.79 14.28 0.70
C SER A 23 -5.29 14.02 0.96
N CYS A 24 -4.95 12.96 1.69
CA CYS A 24 -3.57 12.58 1.96
C CYS A 24 -2.83 12.05 0.74
N ILE A 25 -3.56 11.39 -0.18
CA ILE A 25 -2.98 10.66 -1.32
C ILE A 25 -3.43 11.19 -2.69
N CYS A 26 -4.16 12.29 -2.74
CA CYS A 26 -4.76 12.83 -3.96
C CYS A 26 -3.71 13.09 -5.05
N ASP A 27 -2.59 13.71 -4.71
CA ASP A 27 -1.47 13.96 -5.63
C ASP A 27 -0.85 12.67 -6.17
N LEU A 28 -0.75 11.63 -5.35
CA LEU A 28 -0.22 10.34 -5.75
C LEU A 28 -1.18 9.61 -6.70
N THR A 29 -2.47 9.57 -6.36
CA THR A 29 -3.47 8.81 -7.15
C THR A 29 -3.79 9.44 -8.51
N GLN A 30 -3.47 10.71 -8.70
CA GLN A 30 -3.56 11.39 -9.99
C GLN A 30 -2.34 11.17 -10.88
N HIS A 31 -1.23 10.69 -10.32
CA HIS A 31 0.01 10.49 -11.04
C HIS A 31 -0.04 9.24 -11.93
N GLU A 32 0.37 9.38 -13.20
CA GLU A 32 0.30 8.32 -14.20
C GLU A 32 1.06 7.05 -13.76
N MET A 33 2.27 7.21 -13.23
CA MET A 33 3.07 6.06 -12.77
C MET A 33 2.44 5.33 -11.58
N VAL A 34 1.69 6.00 -10.70
CA VAL A 34 0.95 5.31 -9.63
C VAL A 34 -0.19 4.50 -10.23
N ARG A 35 -0.90 5.05 -11.23
CA ARG A 35 -1.98 4.34 -11.93
C ARG A 35 -1.45 3.13 -12.71
N SER A 36 -0.26 3.23 -13.32
CA SER A 36 0.34 2.11 -14.06
C SER A 36 0.64 0.89 -13.18
N LEU A 37 0.65 1.01 -11.84
CA LEU A 37 0.72 -0.14 -10.94
C LEU A 37 -0.48 -1.10 -11.10
N GLU A 38 -1.57 -0.67 -11.72
CA GLU A 38 -2.71 -1.52 -12.10
C GLU A 38 -2.33 -2.61 -13.13
N GLU A 39 -1.32 -2.36 -13.95
CA GLU A 39 -0.85 -3.29 -14.99
C GLU A 39 -0.06 -4.48 -14.42
N PHE A 40 0.43 -4.36 -13.18
CA PHE A 40 1.26 -5.37 -12.55
C PHE A 40 0.45 -6.24 -11.58
N THR A 41 0.46 -7.55 -11.81
CA THR A 41 -0.14 -8.52 -10.90
C THR A 41 0.73 -8.62 -9.64
N HIS A 42 0.11 -8.54 -8.46
CA HIS A 42 0.77 -8.74 -7.17
C HIS A 42 0.57 -10.17 -6.67
N HIS A 43 -0.67 -10.55 -6.37
CA HIS A 43 -1.06 -11.91 -6.01
C HIS A 43 -2.26 -12.36 -6.83
N ARG A 44 -2.04 -13.27 -7.78
CA ARG A 44 -3.04 -13.94 -8.65
C ARG A 44 -4.10 -13.02 -9.29
N ASN A 45 -5.05 -12.47 -8.52
CA ASN A 45 -6.14 -11.63 -9.00
C ASN A 45 -6.11 -10.19 -8.46
N PHE A 46 -5.09 -9.83 -7.68
CA PHE A 46 -4.91 -8.48 -7.17
C PHE A 46 -3.80 -7.79 -7.96
N THR A 47 -4.08 -6.55 -8.38
CA THR A 47 -3.05 -5.70 -8.96
C THR A 47 -2.18 -5.10 -7.85
N ARG A 48 -0.99 -4.65 -8.20
CA ARG A 48 -0.10 -3.97 -7.25
C ARG A 48 -0.73 -2.68 -6.72
N LEU A 49 -1.46 -1.95 -7.57
CA LEU A 49 -2.18 -0.77 -7.13
C LEU A 49 -3.23 -1.11 -6.05
N GLN A 50 -4.01 -2.16 -6.25
CA GLN A 50 -5.02 -2.58 -5.28
C GLN A 50 -4.37 -2.97 -3.94
N HIS A 51 -3.29 -3.74 -3.97
CA HIS A 51 -2.54 -4.08 -2.77
C HIS A 51 -2.03 -2.83 -2.04
N CYS A 52 -1.35 -1.93 -2.75
CA CYS A 52 -0.83 -0.68 -2.19
C CYS A 52 -1.93 0.21 -1.60
N LEU A 53 -3.11 0.27 -2.23
CA LEU A 53 -4.27 1.00 -1.68
C LEU A 53 -4.80 0.37 -0.39
N HIS A 54 -4.87 -0.96 -0.30
CA HIS A 54 -5.25 -1.66 0.93
C HIS A 54 -4.29 -1.35 2.07
N VAL A 55 -2.98 -1.51 1.82
CA VAL A 55 -1.92 -1.21 2.81
C VAL A 55 -1.98 0.24 3.25
N SER A 56 -2.11 1.17 2.30
CA SER A 56 -2.24 2.61 2.53
C SER A 56 -3.42 2.94 3.46
N TYR A 57 -4.61 2.47 3.10
CA TYR A 57 -5.85 2.79 3.82
C TYR A 57 -5.86 2.22 5.25
N TYR A 58 -5.52 0.94 5.41
CA TYR A 58 -5.49 0.33 6.74
C TYR A 58 -4.40 0.95 7.64
N SER A 59 -3.24 1.27 7.07
CA SER A 59 -2.19 1.96 7.81
C SER A 59 -2.61 3.36 8.25
N TYR A 60 -3.29 4.11 7.37
CA TYR A 60 -3.91 5.40 7.70
C TYR A 60 -4.85 5.27 8.91
N LEU A 61 -5.80 4.33 8.87
CA LEU A 61 -6.77 4.14 9.94
C LEU A 61 -6.13 3.82 11.28
N ILE A 62 -5.12 2.93 11.28
CA ILE A 62 -4.42 2.54 12.50
C ILE A 62 -3.60 3.70 13.04
N CYS A 63 -2.81 4.38 12.19
CA CYS A 63 -2.00 5.51 12.62
C CYS A 63 -2.87 6.66 13.14
N ARG A 64 -4.00 6.97 12.47
CA ARG A 64 -4.98 7.96 12.94
C ARG A 64 -5.51 7.61 14.33
N LYS A 65 -5.89 6.37 14.55
CA LYS A 65 -6.38 5.88 15.86
C LYS A 65 -5.34 5.94 16.96
N LEU A 66 -4.06 5.74 16.62
CA LEU A 66 -2.94 5.76 17.55
C LEU A 66 -2.33 7.16 17.76
N GLY A 67 -2.85 8.20 17.10
CA GLY A 67 -2.30 9.56 17.14
C GLY A 67 -0.90 9.67 16.52
N LEU A 68 -0.61 8.83 15.53
CA LEU A 68 0.62 8.83 14.73
C LEU A 68 0.42 9.68 13.45
N ASP A 69 1.50 9.88 12.67
CA ASP A 69 1.43 10.55 11.37
C ASP A 69 0.70 9.66 10.34
N SER A 70 -0.63 9.75 10.35
CA SER A 70 -1.49 8.98 9.44
C SER A 70 -1.31 9.39 7.97
N ARG A 71 -0.95 10.65 7.69
CA ARG A 71 -0.67 11.11 6.33
C ARG A 71 0.56 10.41 5.76
N SER A 72 1.67 10.41 6.49
CA SER A 72 2.89 9.73 6.06
C SER A 72 2.69 8.22 5.95
N ALA A 73 1.90 7.60 6.85
CA ALA A 73 1.55 6.18 6.76
C ALA A 73 0.73 5.87 5.49
N ALA A 74 -0.25 6.73 5.13
CA ALA A 74 -1.04 6.58 3.91
C ALA A 74 -0.15 6.67 2.65
N ARG A 75 0.66 7.71 2.56
CA ARG A 75 1.53 7.97 1.40
C ARG A 75 2.61 6.92 1.24
N GLY A 76 3.34 6.64 2.33
CA GLY A 76 4.36 5.59 2.34
C GLY A 76 3.78 4.21 2.06
N GLY A 77 2.58 3.90 2.59
CA GLY A 77 1.87 2.66 2.30
C GLY A 77 1.42 2.54 0.84
N LEU A 78 1.05 3.64 0.16
CA LEU A 78 0.73 3.62 -1.26
C LEU A 78 1.98 3.44 -2.14
N LEU A 79 3.14 3.92 -1.69
CA LEU A 79 4.38 3.92 -2.45
C LEU A 79 5.36 2.80 -2.05
N HIS A 80 5.04 1.94 -1.06
CA HIS A 80 6.00 0.95 -0.56
C HIS A 80 6.48 -0.03 -1.62
N ASP A 81 5.61 -0.36 -2.59
CA ASP A 81 5.86 -1.26 -3.72
C ASP A 81 5.88 -0.51 -5.08
N PHE A 82 6.41 0.72 -5.11
CA PHE A 82 6.49 1.56 -6.30
C PHE A 82 7.64 1.14 -7.22
N TYR A 83 7.51 -0.08 -7.80
CA TYR A 83 8.43 -0.64 -8.79
C TYR A 83 7.69 -1.18 -10.02
N PHE A 84 8.34 -1.25 -11.21
CA PHE A 84 7.71 -1.40 -12.52
C PHE A 84 8.27 -2.61 -13.30
N TYR A 85 8.27 -3.78 -12.68
CA TYR A 85 8.61 -5.05 -13.31
C TYR A 85 7.78 -6.19 -12.72
N ASP A 86 7.58 -7.27 -13.50
CA ASP A 86 6.98 -8.49 -12.99
C ASP A 86 8.04 -9.30 -12.22
N SER A 87 7.89 -9.38 -10.90
CA SER A 87 8.84 -10.09 -10.01
C SER A 87 8.87 -11.61 -10.23
N HIS A 88 7.89 -12.17 -10.94
CA HIS A 88 7.87 -13.60 -11.30
C HIS A 88 8.65 -13.88 -12.58
N GLN A 89 8.80 -12.89 -13.46
CA GLN A 89 9.43 -13.04 -14.77
C GLN A 89 10.81 -12.38 -14.86
N VAL A 90 10.99 -11.27 -14.13
CA VAL A 90 12.20 -10.45 -14.20
C VAL A 90 12.98 -10.52 -12.90
N LYS A 91 14.25 -10.91 -12.99
CA LYS A 91 15.18 -10.80 -11.87
C LYS A 91 15.88 -9.45 -11.97
N PRO A 92 15.75 -8.55 -10.97
CA PRO A 92 16.44 -7.28 -10.97
C PRO A 92 17.95 -7.43 -11.03
N GLU A 93 18.64 -6.50 -11.70
CA GLU A 93 20.11 -6.46 -11.75
C GLU A 93 20.73 -6.34 -10.35
N GLN A 94 20.02 -5.66 -9.42
CA GLN A 94 20.41 -5.45 -8.04
C GLN A 94 20.36 -6.73 -7.19
N GLY A 95 19.86 -7.86 -7.73
CA GLY A 95 19.85 -9.15 -7.05
C GLY A 95 18.47 -9.76 -6.81
N ASN A 96 18.29 -10.37 -5.64
CA ASN A 96 17.02 -11.01 -5.30
C ASN A 96 15.95 -9.96 -4.99
N HIS A 97 14.79 -10.07 -5.65
CA HIS A 97 13.64 -9.18 -5.52
C HIS A 97 13.30 -8.83 -4.07
N TYR A 98 13.21 -9.80 -3.18
CA TYR A 98 12.85 -9.58 -1.77
C TYR A 98 13.79 -8.65 -1.00
N PHE A 99 15.02 -8.50 -1.45
CA PHE A 99 16.01 -7.63 -0.82
C PHE A 99 16.19 -6.29 -1.52
N CYS A 100 15.94 -6.22 -2.83
CA CYS A 100 16.24 -5.01 -3.60
C CYS A 100 15.01 -4.16 -3.93
N HIS A 101 13.79 -4.74 -4.03
CA HIS A 101 12.62 -3.95 -4.42
C HIS A 101 12.31 -2.77 -3.49
N PRO A 102 12.56 -2.82 -2.15
CA PRO A 102 12.32 -1.64 -1.31
C PRO A 102 13.20 -0.45 -1.69
N SER A 103 14.45 -0.71 -2.06
CA SER A 103 15.37 0.35 -2.51
C SER A 103 14.99 0.87 -3.89
N ILE A 104 14.57 -0.02 -4.80
CA ILE A 104 14.06 0.36 -6.12
C ILE A 104 12.80 1.21 -5.99
N ALA A 105 11.85 0.79 -5.13
CA ALA A 105 10.64 1.54 -4.87
C ALA A 105 10.93 2.94 -4.30
N LEU A 106 11.88 3.05 -3.34
CA LEU A 106 12.30 4.33 -2.79
C LEU A 106 12.94 5.22 -3.85
N GLU A 107 13.82 4.67 -4.70
CA GLU A 107 14.48 5.41 -5.77
C GLU A 107 13.47 5.95 -6.78
N ASN A 108 12.52 5.12 -7.22
CA ASN A 108 11.46 5.52 -8.12
C ASN A 108 10.56 6.58 -7.49
N ALA A 109 10.12 6.37 -6.25
CA ALA A 109 9.26 7.32 -5.56
C ALA A 109 9.95 8.68 -5.31
N ALA A 110 11.24 8.69 -5.00
CA ALA A 110 12.00 9.92 -4.77
C ALA A 110 12.28 10.72 -6.05
N ARG A 111 12.21 10.09 -7.23
CA ARG A 111 12.28 10.79 -8.53
C ARG A 111 11.00 11.55 -8.84
N GLU A 112 9.86 11.00 -8.48
CA GLU A 112 8.54 11.53 -8.86
C GLU A 112 7.91 12.40 -7.77
N PHE A 113 8.24 12.15 -6.49
CA PHE A 113 7.58 12.78 -5.35
C PHE A 113 8.56 13.33 -4.34
N THR A 114 8.17 14.45 -3.69
CA THR A 114 8.86 14.93 -2.49
C THR A 114 8.44 14.08 -1.30
N LEU A 115 9.37 13.29 -0.77
CA LEU A 115 9.15 12.37 0.34
C LEU A 115 9.76 12.92 1.62
N ASN A 116 9.04 12.83 2.73
CA ASN A 116 9.59 13.08 4.06
C ASN A 116 10.35 11.84 4.60
N GLU A 117 11.02 12.00 5.75
CA GLU A 117 11.86 10.93 6.32
C GLU A 117 11.05 9.73 6.81
N VAL A 118 9.79 9.93 7.22
CA VAL A 118 8.89 8.84 7.64
C VAL A 118 8.47 8.01 6.41
N GLU A 119 8.08 8.67 5.33
CA GLU A 119 7.71 8.03 4.05
C GLU A 119 8.88 7.23 3.48
N LYS A 120 10.10 7.79 3.49
CA LYS A 120 11.31 7.09 3.04
C LYS A 120 11.58 5.83 3.87
N ASP A 121 11.50 5.95 5.19
CA ASP A 121 11.72 4.82 6.10
C ASP A 121 10.65 3.73 5.90
N ILE A 122 9.39 4.10 5.72
CA ILE A 122 8.30 3.18 5.39
C ILE A 122 8.67 2.38 4.14
N ILE A 123 8.97 3.07 3.04
CA ILE A 123 9.22 2.42 1.75
C ILE A 123 10.44 1.48 1.83
N VAL A 124 11.54 1.92 2.41
CA VAL A 124 12.78 1.12 2.40
C VAL A 124 12.80 0.01 3.44
N LYS A 125 11.92 0.05 4.47
CA LYS A 125 11.95 -0.88 5.62
C LYS A 125 10.76 -1.84 5.68
N HIS A 126 9.77 -1.75 4.79
CA HIS A 126 8.56 -2.57 4.86
C HIS A 126 8.85 -4.09 4.82
N MET A 127 9.98 -4.50 4.24
CA MET A 127 10.39 -5.90 4.18
C MET A 127 11.07 -6.43 5.44
N TRP A 128 11.23 -5.64 6.50
CA TRP A 128 11.77 -6.17 7.76
C TRP A 128 10.86 -7.31 8.31
N PRO A 129 11.40 -8.42 8.86
CA PRO A 129 12.82 -8.73 9.14
C PRO A 129 13.56 -9.44 7.99
N VAL A 130 12.98 -9.58 6.80
CA VAL A 130 13.69 -10.14 5.62
C VAL A 130 14.91 -9.28 5.28
N THR A 131 14.74 -7.96 5.27
CA THR A 131 15.85 -7.00 5.26
C THR A 131 16.40 -6.81 6.68
N LYS A 132 17.71 -6.62 6.81
CA LYS A 132 18.40 -6.62 8.13
C LYS A 132 18.12 -5.39 8.98
N THR A 133 17.79 -4.26 8.37
CA THR A 133 17.65 -2.98 9.07
C THR A 133 16.21 -2.75 9.51
N PRO A 134 15.94 -2.65 10.83
CA PRO A 134 14.58 -2.44 11.34
C PRO A 134 14.05 -1.04 11.00
N PRO A 135 12.71 -0.87 10.96
CA PRO A 135 12.08 0.44 10.89
C PRO A 135 12.52 1.37 12.03
N LYS A 136 12.60 2.66 11.73
CA LYS A 136 12.94 3.71 12.69
C LYS A 136 11.69 4.33 13.32
N TYR A 137 10.63 4.49 12.53
CA TYR A 137 9.40 5.17 12.94
C TYR A 137 8.29 4.16 13.26
N ARG A 138 7.38 4.56 14.16
CA ARG A 138 6.24 3.72 14.56
C ARG A 138 5.30 3.47 13.39
N GLU A 139 5.12 4.45 12.53
CA GLU A 139 4.37 4.39 11.28
C GLU A 139 4.92 3.30 10.36
N SER A 140 6.23 3.19 10.25
CA SER A 140 6.89 2.17 9.44
C SER A 140 6.61 0.74 9.94
N TYR A 141 6.52 0.53 11.26
CA TYR A 141 6.08 -0.75 11.82
C TYR A 141 4.62 -1.04 11.49
N VAL A 142 3.75 -0.02 11.56
CA VAL A 142 2.33 -0.18 11.19
C VAL A 142 2.19 -0.59 9.73
N VAL A 143 2.84 0.12 8.81
CA VAL A 143 2.77 -0.18 7.37
C VAL A 143 3.34 -1.56 7.07
N MET A 144 4.49 -1.91 7.64
CA MET A 144 5.09 -3.24 7.50
C MET A 144 4.14 -4.37 7.97
N MET A 145 3.43 -4.17 9.07
CA MET A 145 2.44 -5.16 9.56
C MET A 145 1.22 -5.24 8.64
N MET A 146 0.74 -4.09 8.14
CA MET A 146 -0.41 -4.04 7.24
C MET A 146 -0.10 -4.63 5.88
N ASP A 147 1.09 -4.44 5.36
CA ASP A 147 1.57 -5.12 4.15
C ASP A 147 1.42 -6.64 4.27
N LYS A 148 1.99 -7.24 5.32
CA LYS A 148 1.91 -8.68 5.56
C LYS A 148 0.48 -9.16 5.80
N TYR A 149 -0.33 -8.36 6.50
CA TYR A 149 -1.74 -8.66 6.75
C TYR A 149 -2.55 -8.67 5.45
N CYS A 150 -2.37 -7.64 4.59
CA CYS A 150 -3.05 -7.55 3.30
C CYS A 150 -2.63 -8.70 2.39
N ALA A 151 -1.33 -8.97 2.25
CA ALA A 151 -0.82 -10.07 1.45
C ALA A 151 -1.40 -11.44 1.90
N ALA A 152 -1.44 -11.71 3.21
CA ALA A 152 -2.03 -12.93 3.74
C ALA A 152 -3.55 -13.02 3.47
N GLY A 153 -4.28 -11.89 3.60
CA GLY A 153 -5.71 -11.81 3.30
C GLY A 153 -6.03 -12.03 1.83
N GLU A 154 -5.23 -11.46 0.93
CA GLU A 154 -5.37 -11.62 -0.52
C GLU A 154 -5.19 -13.10 -0.94
N VAL A 155 -4.20 -13.78 -0.37
CA VAL A 155 -3.98 -15.21 -0.60
C VAL A 155 -5.12 -16.06 -0.03
N ALA A 156 -5.62 -15.76 1.18
CA ALA A 156 -6.68 -16.50 1.85
C ALA A 156 -8.06 -16.35 1.15
N LYS A 157 -8.39 -15.13 0.69
CA LYS A 157 -9.64 -14.87 -0.05
C LYS A 157 -9.72 -15.65 -1.36
N TYR A 158 -8.58 -15.85 -2.02
CA TYR A 158 -8.53 -16.68 -3.22
C TYR A 158 -8.87 -18.15 -2.96
N GLY A 159 -8.40 -18.71 -1.84
CA GLY A 159 -8.68 -20.13 -1.46
C GLY A 159 -10.16 -20.40 -1.17
N ASN A 160 -10.95 -19.40 -0.80
CA ASN A 160 -12.36 -19.53 -0.40
C ASN A 160 -13.37 -19.11 -1.48
N GLY A 161 -12.95 -18.75 -2.70
CA GLY A 161 -13.87 -18.41 -3.81
C GLY A 161 -14.73 -17.14 -3.59
N ARG A 162 -14.50 -16.38 -2.52
CA ARG A 162 -15.26 -15.18 -2.18
C ARG A 162 -14.59 -13.92 -2.72
N ILE A 163 -14.81 -13.68 -4.00
CA ILE A 163 -14.46 -12.39 -4.65
C ILE A 163 -15.57 -11.38 -4.34
N ARG A 164 -15.51 -10.65 -3.25
CA ARG A 164 -16.48 -9.59 -2.95
C ARG A 164 -15.88 -8.22 -2.59
N SER A 165 -14.61 -7.98 -2.79
CA SER A 165 -14.01 -6.69 -2.45
C SER A 165 -13.27 -5.97 -3.59
N ARG A 166 -13.57 -6.33 -4.84
CA ARG A 166 -12.90 -5.72 -6.00
C ARG A 166 -13.35 -4.27 -6.28
N GLN A 167 -14.53 -3.88 -5.83
CA GLN A 167 -15.16 -2.58 -6.12
C GLN A 167 -14.92 -1.50 -5.07
N ASN A 168 -14.84 -1.84 -3.77
CA ASN A 168 -14.97 -0.84 -2.72
C ASN A 168 -13.74 0.05 -2.46
N LEU A 169 -12.54 -0.29 -2.92
CA LEU A 169 -11.33 0.52 -2.67
C LEU A 169 -10.90 1.35 -3.89
N LEU A 170 -11.21 0.89 -5.09
CA LEU A 170 -11.10 1.75 -6.29
C LEU A 170 -12.12 2.91 -6.21
N ASP A 171 -13.26 2.69 -5.52
CA ASP A 171 -14.25 3.75 -5.23
C ASP A 171 -13.71 4.80 -4.24
N LEU A 172 -12.62 4.50 -3.51
CA LEU A 172 -11.91 5.46 -2.66
C LEU A 172 -10.98 6.38 -3.47
N LEU A 173 -10.72 6.06 -4.74
CA LEU A 173 -10.02 6.98 -5.63
C LEU A 173 -10.94 8.16 -5.96
N PRO A 174 -10.45 9.40 -5.99
CA PRO A 174 -11.25 10.55 -6.45
C PRO A 174 -11.82 10.25 -7.83
N GLN A 175 -13.12 10.46 -8.02
CA GLN A 175 -13.81 10.13 -9.28
C GLN A 175 -13.23 10.82 -10.53
N SER A 176 -12.51 11.92 -10.36
CA SER A 176 -11.70 12.54 -11.41
C SER A 176 -10.53 11.67 -11.90
N ALA A 177 -10.20 10.58 -11.20
CA ALA A 177 -9.14 9.65 -11.57
C ALA A 177 -9.61 8.45 -12.40
N VAL A 178 -10.93 8.24 -12.56
CA VAL A 178 -11.55 7.06 -13.21
C VAL A 178 -11.99 7.35 -14.65
N SER A 179 -11.87 8.60 -15.12
CA SER A 179 -12.28 8.97 -16.48
C SER A 179 -11.04 9.20 -17.34
N LEU A 180 -10.54 8.14 -17.95
CA LEU A 180 -9.84 8.15 -19.25
C LEU A 180 -9.82 6.73 -19.81
#